data_7d288a87c4c7d4f08c1078311e59bf93
#
_entry.id   7d288a87c4c7d4f08c1078311e59bf93
#
_cell.length_a   1.000
_cell.length_b   1.000
_cell.length_c   1.000
_cell.angle_alpha   90.00
_cell.angle_beta   90.00
_cell.angle_gamma   90.00
#
_symmetry.space_group_name_H-M   'P 1'
#
loop_
_entity.id
_entity.type
_entity.pdbx_description
1 polymer ?
#
loop_
_entity_poly.entity_id
_entity_poly.type
_entity_poly.pdbx_seq_one_letter_code
_entity_poly.pdbx_strand_id
1 'polypeptide(L)'
;MNIAAIDIGSNGARLLIKSFDDNAPAASRIKKLLFVRIPLRLGKDVFALGKISKERQRMMMHMMKGFRQFMLLYNVEHFRACATSAMRDAENGKKLMRRIEKETGIKLEIIPGAEEAQLLCNNLVENTESGVGNFAYVDVGGGSTEISLLHDGVLAESHSFNIGTLRMLAGAVTPEERNAMCRMLEKYSEEFPGTKIIGSGGNINRLFRLAKIKGDSRSLPVATLKQLYAELAPLSLEERMEQFKLKDDRADVIIPAAEIFLLVASSLKCEDILVPNISLADSIVDGIYRDVQGNMASKDDKE
;
A
#
# COMPACT_ATOMS: atom_id res chain seq x y z
N MET A 1 15.12 -20.14 -1.93
CA MET A 1 15.26 -18.85 -2.66
C MET A 1 14.78 -17.71 -1.80
N ASN A 2 15.59 -16.63 -1.67
CA ASN A 2 15.23 -15.45 -0.88
C ASN A 2 14.94 -14.27 -1.81
N ILE A 3 13.75 -13.68 -1.66
CA ILE A 3 13.25 -12.59 -2.50
C ILE A 3 12.97 -11.38 -1.65
N ALA A 4 13.30 -10.17 -2.15
CA ALA A 4 13.01 -8.92 -1.47
C ALA A 4 12.15 -7.96 -2.31
N ALA A 5 11.35 -7.16 -1.61
CA ALA A 5 10.72 -5.97 -2.16
C ALA A 5 11.09 -4.73 -1.35
N ILE A 6 11.43 -3.67 -2.07
CA ILE A 6 11.53 -2.32 -1.51
C ILE A 6 10.36 -1.52 -2.06
N ASP A 7 9.52 -1.02 -1.15
CA ASP A 7 8.37 -0.17 -1.46
C ASP A 7 8.59 1.21 -0.82
N ILE A 8 8.67 2.26 -1.65
CA ILE A 8 8.87 3.64 -1.22
C ILE A 8 7.62 4.46 -1.50
N GLY A 9 6.75 4.48 -0.50
CA GLY A 9 5.54 5.29 -0.52
C GLY A 9 5.75 6.72 -0.01
N SER A 10 4.72 7.55 -0.13
CA SER A 10 4.76 8.95 0.29
C SER A 10 4.93 9.14 1.81
N ASN A 11 4.40 8.23 2.64
CA ASN A 11 4.52 8.31 4.10
C ASN A 11 5.68 7.48 4.67
N GLY A 12 6.00 6.35 4.07
CA GLY A 12 7.07 5.49 4.58
C GLY A 12 7.60 4.55 3.53
N ALA A 13 8.83 4.09 3.75
CA ALA A 13 9.45 3.06 2.93
C ALA A 13 9.48 1.73 3.68
N ARG A 14 9.43 0.63 2.94
CA ARG A 14 9.44 -0.73 3.47
C ARG A 14 10.50 -1.56 2.76
N LEU A 15 11.14 -2.47 3.50
CA LEU A 15 11.85 -3.61 2.97
C LEU A 15 11.18 -4.87 3.52
N LEU A 16 10.77 -5.74 2.63
CA LEU A 16 10.25 -7.07 2.95
C LEU A 16 11.17 -8.10 2.32
N ILE A 17 11.59 -9.11 3.09
CA ILE A 17 12.34 -10.27 2.61
C ILE A 17 11.55 -11.52 2.99
N LYS A 18 11.21 -12.35 2.00
CA LYS A 18 10.61 -13.67 2.18
C LYS A 18 11.55 -14.76 1.66
N SER A 19 11.52 -15.91 2.29
CA SER A 19 12.14 -17.14 1.80
C SER A 19 11.06 -18.06 1.24
N PHE A 20 11.35 -18.67 0.10
CA PHE A 20 10.51 -19.66 -0.56
C PHE A 20 11.28 -20.98 -0.64
N ASP A 21 10.66 -22.05 -0.13
CA ASP A 21 11.19 -23.42 -0.16
C ASP A 21 10.14 -24.35 -0.74
N ASP A 22 10.32 -24.70 -2.03
CA ASP A 22 9.39 -25.53 -2.79
C ASP A 22 9.33 -26.98 -2.30
N ASN A 23 10.37 -27.44 -1.56
CA ASN A 23 10.42 -28.77 -0.98
C ASN A 23 9.75 -28.85 0.39
N ALA A 24 9.40 -27.69 0.99
CA ALA A 24 8.74 -27.65 2.30
C ALA A 24 7.23 -27.89 2.18
N PRO A 25 6.56 -28.40 3.25
CA PRO A 25 5.12 -28.47 3.33
C PRO A 25 4.46 -27.11 3.06
N ALA A 26 3.25 -27.08 2.48
CA ALA A 26 2.56 -25.86 2.08
C ALA A 26 2.51 -24.77 3.18
N ALA A 27 2.26 -25.16 4.44
CA ALA A 27 2.20 -24.25 5.58
C ALA A 27 3.54 -23.58 5.94
N SER A 28 4.68 -24.14 5.52
CA SER A 28 6.03 -23.63 5.80
C SER A 28 6.80 -23.21 4.54
N ARG A 29 6.19 -23.33 3.37
CA ARG A 29 6.81 -23.02 2.08
C ARG A 29 7.23 -21.55 1.97
N ILE A 30 6.47 -20.65 2.55
CA ILE A 30 6.74 -19.21 2.52
C ILE A 30 7.03 -18.71 3.94
N LYS A 31 8.22 -18.15 4.16
CA LYS A 31 8.63 -17.60 5.45
C LYS A 31 9.04 -16.14 5.33
N LYS A 32 8.43 -15.27 6.12
CA LYS A 32 8.88 -13.88 6.25
C LYS A 32 10.15 -13.83 7.09
N LEU A 33 11.28 -13.43 6.48
CA LEU A 33 12.58 -13.34 7.14
C LEU A 33 12.80 -11.97 7.78
N LEU A 34 12.42 -10.90 7.08
CA LEU A 34 12.61 -9.53 7.54
C LEU A 34 11.47 -8.63 7.07
N PHE A 35 11.01 -7.75 7.95
CA PHE A 35 10.17 -6.62 7.60
C PHE A 35 10.63 -5.36 8.34
N VAL A 36 11.08 -4.37 7.58
CA VAL A 36 11.49 -3.06 8.11
C VAL A 36 10.60 -1.99 7.51
N ARG A 37 10.09 -1.07 8.34
CA ARG A 37 9.38 0.13 7.89
C ARG A 37 10.04 1.38 8.47
N ILE A 38 10.37 2.32 7.60
CA ILE A 38 11.00 3.60 7.94
C ILE A 38 10.08 4.75 7.53
N PRO A 39 9.69 5.65 8.45
CA PRO A 39 8.79 6.78 8.17
C PRO A 39 9.56 7.93 7.50
N LEU A 40 9.85 7.82 6.21
CA LEU A 40 10.54 8.87 5.44
C LEU A 40 9.70 10.12 5.24
N ARG A 41 8.38 9.99 5.11
CA ARG A 41 7.41 11.08 4.92
C ARG A 41 7.75 12.01 3.74
N LEU A 42 8.15 11.43 2.60
CA LEU A 42 8.52 12.17 1.38
C LEU A 42 7.39 13.10 0.92
N GLY A 43 6.14 12.64 1.05
CA GLY A 43 4.96 13.40 0.67
C GLY A 43 4.80 14.72 1.44
N LYS A 44 5.32 14.81 2.67
CA LYS A 44 5.26 16.06 3.47
C LYS A 44 6.02 17.21 2.78
N ASP A 45 7.14 16.88 2.13
CA ASP A 45 7.90 17.86 1.36
C ASP A 45 7.29 18.04 -0.04
N VAL A 46 7.01 16.94 -0.73
CA VAL A 46 6.65 16.99 -2.16
C VAL A 46 5.30 17.67 -2.39
N PHE A 47 4.30 17.39 -1.57
CA PHE A 47 2.96 17.97 -1.75
C PHE A 47 2.88 19.44 -1.27
N ALA A 48 3.84 19.89 -0.45
CA ALA A 48 3.93 21.29 -0.02
C ALA A 48 4.95 22.10 -0.85
N LEU A 49 6.06 21.49 -1.30
CA LEU A 49 7.21 22.19 -1.88
C LEU A 49 7.53 21.77 -3.32
N GLY A 50 6.84 20.78 -3.89
CA GLY A 50 7.11 20.21 -5.22
C GLY A 50 8.38 19.33 -5.29
N LYS A 51 9.17 19.22 -4.24
CA LYS A 51 10.46 18.54 -4.25
C LYS A 51 10.81 17.92 -2.91
N ILE A 52 11.73 16.93 -2.93
CA ILE A 52 12.27 16.28 -1.74
C ILE A 52 13.39 17.15 -1.15
N SER A 53 13.30 17.51 0.13
CA SER A 53 14.31 18.32 0.84
C SER A 53 15.67 17.60 0.91
N LYS A 54 16.76 18.37 1.09
CA LYS A 54 18.11 17.82 1.26
C LYS A 54 18.20 16.86 2.46
N GLU A 55 17.46 17.15 3.52
CA GLU A 55 17.40 16.30 4.71
C GLU A 55 16.80 14.93 4.36
N ARG A 56 15.62 14.88 3.74
CA ARG A 56 14.97 13.60 3.36
C ARG A 56 15.74 12.85 2.29
N GLN A 57 16.40 13.55 1.36
CA GLN A 57 17.33 12.90 0.41
C GLN A 57 18.47 12.18 1.15
N ARG A 58 19.05 12.80 2.19
CA ARG A 58 20.10 12.19 3.02
C ARG A 58 19.56 11.00 3.80
N MET A 59 18.40 11.14 4.45
CA MET A 59 17.74 10.03 5.17
C MET A 59 17.47 8.85 4.23
N MET A 60 16.91 9.12 3.05
CA MET A 60 16.65 8.09 2.04
C MET A 60 17.93 7.39 1.59
N MET A 61 19.02 8.12 1.39
CA MET A 61 20.29 7.51 1.01
C MET A 61 20.84 6.58 2.09
N HIS A 62 20.81 6.98 3.36
CA HIS A 62 21.23 6.12 4.48
C HIS A 62 20.34 4.88 4.59
N MET A 63 19.03 5.03 4.44
CA MET A 63 18.07 3.93 4.43
C MET A 63 18.39 2.93 3.31
N MET A 64 18.59 3.41 2.07
CA MET A 64 18.87 2.53 0.93
C MET A 64 20.19 1.77 1.08
N LYS A 65 21.22 2.41 1.65
CA LYS A 65 22.46 1.72 2.03
C LYS A 65 22.21 0.63 3.08
N GLY A 66 21.39 0.92 4.10
CA GLY A 66 20.97 -0.09 5.08
C GLY A 66 20.17 -1.25 4.47
N PHE A 67 19.24 -0.97 3.58
CA PHE A 67 18.48 -2.00 2.86
C PHE A 67 19.38 -2.89 2.01
N ARG A 68 20.39 -2.31 1.34
CA ARG A 68 21.41 -3.10 0.62
C ARG A 68 22.15 -4.08 1.53
N GLN A 69 22.54 -3.64 2.75
CA GLN A 69 23.22 -4.50 3.72
C GLN A 69 22.31 -5.63 4.23
N PHE A 70 21.03 -5.35 4.48
CA PHE A 70 20.08 -6.40 4.84
C PHE A 70 19.89 -7.42 3.71
N MET A 71 19.76 -6.98 2.47
CA MET A 71 19.62 -7.91 1.34
C MET A 71 20.87 -8.80 1.19
N LEU A 72 22.08 -8.27 1.41
CA LEU A 72 23.32 -9.05 1.42
C LEU A 72 23.34 -10.04 2.58
N LEU A 73 23.00 -9.61 3.79
CA LEU A 73 22.96 -10.44 5.00
C LEU A 73 22.02 -11.66 4.84
N TYR A 74 20.89 -11.44 4.17
CA TYR A 74 19.90 -12.51 3.95
C TYR A 74 20.09 -13.26 2.61
N ASN A 75 21.21 -13.05 1.90
CA ASN A 75 21.49 -13.70 0.63
C ASN A 75 20.32 -13.59 -0.35
N VAL A 76 19.79 -12.36 -0.53
CA VAL A 76 18.65 -12.11 -1.44
C VAL A 76 19.11 -12.34 -2.88
N GLU A 77 18.42 -13.23 -3.60
CA GLU A 77 18.72 -13.62 -4.97
C GLU A 77 17.99 -12.74 -5.99
N HIS A 78 16.75 -12.37 -5.69
CA HIS A 78 15.94 -11.53 -6.56
C HIS A 78 15.32 -10.39 -5.74
N PHE A 79 15.27 -9.19 -6.31
CA PHE A 79 14.56 -8.09 -5.69
C PHE A 79 14.00 -7.11 -6.71
N ARG A 80 12.97 -6.39 -6.29
CA ARG A 80 12.44 -5.24 -7.03
C ARG A 80 12.28 -4.06 -6.05
N ALA A 81 12.62 -2.86 -6.51
CA ALA A 81 12.51 -1.63 -5.71
C ALA A 81 11.61 -0.63 -6.43
N CYS A 82 10.44 -0.41 -5.87
CA CYS A 82 9.41 0.47 -6.43
C CYS A 82 9.24 1.75 -5.60
N ALA A 83 8.95 2.84 -6.28
CA ALA A 83 8.56 4.10 -5.67
C ALA A 83 7.27 4.61 -6.31
N THR A 84 6.41 5.23 -5.50
CA THR A 84 5.06 5.64 -5.90
C THR A 84 4.90 7.16 -5.94
N SER A 85 3.73 7.68 -5.63
CA SER A 85 3.27 9.04 -5.88
C SER A 85 4.25 10.15 -5.47
N ALA A 86 4.84 10.16 -4.27
CA ALA A 86 5.76 11.23 -3.88
C ALA A 86 7.04 11.28 -4.73
N MET A 87 7.61 10.13 -5.11
CA MET A 87 8.78 10.10 -5.99
C MET A 87 8.42 10.48 -7.43
N ARG A 88 7.21 10.12 -7.88
CA ARG A 88 6.67 10.45 -9.20
C ARG A 88 6.46 11.96 -9.35
N ASP A 89 5.91 12.61 -8.32
CA ASP A 89 5.55 14.03 -8.35
C ASP A 89 6.74 14.96 -8.02
N ALA A 90 7.83 14.43 -7.45
CA ALA A 90 8.98 15.25 -7.04
C ALA A 90 9.80 15.73 -8.25
N GLU A 91 9.99 17.04 -8.41
CA GLU A 91 10.86 17.65 -9.42
C GLU A 91 12.27 17.04 -9.44
N ASN A 92 12.80 16.72 -8.28
CA ASN A 92 14.16 16.18 -8.12
C ASN A 92 14.18 14.66 -7.96
N GLY A 93 13.04 13.96 -8.10
CA GLY A 93 12.91 12.53 -7.92
C GLY A 93 13.84 11.71 -8.81
N LYS A 94 13.83 11.95 -10.12
CA LYS A 94 14.69 11.24 -11.09
C LYS A 94 16.20 11.42 -10.80
N LYS A 95 16.62 12.60 -10.33
CA LYS A 95 18.01 12.85 -9.96
C LYS A 95 18.41 12.06 -8.72
N LEU A 96 17.52 11.99 -7.73
CA LEU A 96 17.74 11.22 -6.51
C LEU A 96 17.82 9.72 -6.80
N MET A 97 16.96 9.18 -7.67
CA MET A 97 16.99 7.77 -8.07
C MET A 97 18.33 7.36 -8.69
N ARG A 98 18.84 8.16 -9.65
CA ARG A 98 20.15 7.89 -10.27
C ARG A 98 21.28 7.91 -9.25
N ARG A 99 21.21 8.79 -8.27
CA ARG A 99 22.19 8.86 -7.19
C ARG A 99 22.12 7.63 -6.29
N ILE A 100 20.92 7.15 -5.95
CA ILE A 100 20.70 5.94 -5.16
C ILE A 100 21.29 4.73 -5.89
N GLU A 101 20.97 4.56 -7.16
CA GLU A 101 21.49 3.47 -7.99
C GLU A 101 23.03 3.49 -8.03
N LYS A 102 23.63 4.65 -8.28
CA LYS A 102 25.10 4.81 -8.31
C LYS A 102 25.76 4.44 -6.98
N GLU A 103 25.16 4.84 -5.83
CA GLU A 103 25.78 4.66 -4.51
C GLU A 103 25.46 3.31 -3.87
N THR A 104 24.39 2.62 -4.28
CA THR A 104 23.90 1.39 -3.61
C THR A 104 23.77 0.19 -4.55
N GLY A 105 23.81 0.40 -5.86
CA GLY A 105 23.49 -0.63 -6.86
C GLY A 105 22.00 -1.00 -6.92
N ILE A 106 21.13 -0.31 -6.16
CA ILE A 106 19.69 -0.56 -6.18
C ILE A 106 19.07 0.35 -7.23
N LYS A 107 18.58 -0.26 -8.32
CA LYS A 107 17.77 0.43 -9.32
C LYS A 107 16.35 0.59 -8.78
N LEU A 108 15.95 1.85 -8.60
CA LEU A 108 14.62 2.22 -8.13
C LEU A 108 13.73 2.55 -9.33
N GLU A 109 12.52 1.98 -9.38
CA GLU A 109 11.54 2.20 -10.43
C GLU A 109 10.39 3.05 -9.91
N ILE A 110 9.96 4.05 -10.68
CA ILE A 110 8.68 4.73 -10.40
C ILE A 110 7.60 3.95 -11.12
N ILE A 111 6.69 3.34 -10.35
CA ILE A 111 5.55 2.64 -10.91
C ILE A 111 4.35 3.59 -11.08
N PRO A 112 3.63 3.51 -12.22
CA PRO A 112 2.35 4.19 -12.38
C PRO A 112 1.32 3.70 -11.36
N GLY A 113 0.35 4.55 -11.00
CA GLY A 113 -0.71 4.14 -10.07
C GLY A 113 -1.56 2.97 -10.57
N ALA A 114 -1.77 2.87 -11.88
CA ALA A 114 -2.46 1.72 -12.48
C ALA A 114 -1.68 0.40 -12.30
N GLU A 115 -0.35 0.43 -12.40
CA GLU A 115 0.50 -0.73 -12.13
C GLU A 115 0.49 -1.10 -10.64
N GLU A 116 0.54 -0.10 -9.76
CA GLU A 116 0.42 -0.29 -8.32
C GLU A 116 -0.89 -1.00 -7.97
N ALA A 117 -2.01 -0.53 -8.51
CA ALA A 117 -3.32 -1.13 -8.33
C ALA A 117 -3.39 -2.56 -8.88
N GLN A 118 -2.80 -2.83 -10.06
CA GLN A 118 -2.78 -4.16 -10.67
C GLN A 118 -1.96 -5.16 -9.84
N LEU A 119 -0.80 -4.76 -9.33
CA LEU A 119 0.03 -5.61 -8.48
C LEU A 119 -0.70 -6.03 -7.21
N LEU A 120 -1.43 -5.10 -6.61
CA LEU A 120 -2.23 -5.35 -5.41
C LEU A 120 -3.42 -6.28 -5.72
N CYS A 121 -4.11 -6.06 -6.83
CA CYS A 121 -5.24 -6.86 -7.27
C CYS A 121 -4.84 -8.32 -7.55
N ASN A 122 -3.76 -8.56 -8.27
CA ASN A 122 -3.28 -9.90 -8.60
C ASN A 122 -3.01 -10.75 -7.35
N ASN A 123 -2.44 -10.15 -6.32
CA ASN A 123 -2.16 -10.85 -5.05
C ASN A 123 -3.45 -11.22 -4.29
N LEU A 124 -4.51 -10.43 -4.45
CA LEU A 124 -5.79 -10.70 -3.77
C LEU A 124 -6.58 -11.81 -4.42
N VAL A 125 -6.72 -11.78 -5.73
CA VAL A 125 -7.45 -12.82 -6.48
C VAL A 125 -6.93 -14.22 -6.12
N GLU A 126 -5.63 -14.33 -5.87
CA GLU A 126 -4.97 -15.59 -5.53
C GLU A 126 -5.10 -15.99 -4.05
N ASN A 127 -5.25 -15.01 -3.15
CA ASN A 127 -5.25 -15.24 -1.70
C ASN A 127 -6.66 -15.18 -1.07
N THR A 128 -7.71 -14.91 -1.86
CA THR A 128 -9.10 -14.94 -1.39
C THR A 128 -9.80 -16.14 -1.99
N GLU A 129 -10.35 -17.03 -1.13
CA GLU A 129 -11.07 -18.25 -1.52
C GLU A 129 -12.34 -18.02 -2.33
N SER A 130 -12.77 -16.78 -2.51
CA SER A 130 -13.99 -16.42 -3.23
C SER A 130 -13.71 -15.40 -4.32
N GLY A 131 -13.29 -15.87 -5.49
CA GLY A 131 -13.24 -15.03 -6.71
C GLY A 131 -14.62 -14.63 -7.24
N VAL A 132 -15.71 -15.06 -6.60
CA VAL A 132 -17.09 -14.79 -7.04
C VAL A 132 -17.68 -13.62 -6.26
N GLY A 133 -18.23 -12.64 -6.97
CA GLY A 133 -18.90 -11.46 -6.42
C GLY A 133 -18.21 -10.16 -6.81
N ASN A 134 -18.74 -9.06 -6.26
CA ASN A 134 -18.30 -7.70 -6.57
C ASN A 134 -17.39 -7.18 -5.47
N PHE A 135 -16.18 -6.75 -5.81
CA PHE A 135 -15.21 -6.24 -4.86
C PHE A 135 -14.61 -4.91 -5.32
N ALA A 136 -14.47 -3.98 -4.39
CA ALA A 136 -13.66 -2.78 -4.55
C ALA A 136 -12.42 -2.92 -3.67
N TYR A 137 -11.27 -3.12 -4.30
CA TYR A 137 -9.99 -3.12 -3.62
C TYR A 137 -9.49 -1.70 -3.47
N VAL A 138 -9.17 -1.29 -2.24
CA VAL A 138 -8.84 0.10 -1.90
C VAL A 138 -7.56 0.16 -1.10
N ASP A 139 -6.51 0.77 -1.66
CA ASP A 139 -5.27 1.10 -0.94
C ASP A 139 -5.14 2.61 -0.75
N VAL A 140 -5.22 3.05 0.49
CA VAL A 140 -5.08 4.46 0.86
C VAL A 140 -3.65 4.76 1.24
N GLY A 141 -2.92 5.35 0.29
CA GLY A 141 -1.55 5.80 0.45
C GLY A 141 -1.43 7.20 1.08
N GLY A 142 -0.19 7.70 1.12
CA GLY A 142 0.07 9.07 1.57
C GLY A 142 -0.20 10.13 0.50
N GLY A 143 -0.05 9.79 -0.77
CA GLY A 143 -0.19 10.72 -1.89
C GLY A 143 -1.32 10.40 -2.85
N SER A 144 -1.75 9.15 -2.90
CA SER A 144 -2.81 8.65 -3.78
C SER A 144 -3.66 7.61 -3.09
N THR A 145 -4.81 7.29 -3.69
CA THR A 145 -5.67 6.15 -3.36
C THR A 145 -5.86 5.35 -4.63
N GLU A 146 -5.45 4.11 -4.59
CA GLU A 146 -5.62 3.13 -5.65
C GLU A 146 -6.92 2.36 -5.41
N ILE A 147 -7.77 2.29 -6.46
CA ILE A 147 -9.05 1.56 -6.43
C ILE A 147 -9.11 0.62 -7.63
N SER A 148 -9.27 -0.67 -7.38
CA SER A 148 -9.50 -1.70 -8.39
C SER A 148 -10.86 -2.34 -8.15
N LEU A 149 -11.70 -2.33 -9.17
CA LEU A 149 -13.06 -2.85 -9.15
C LEU A 149 -13.07 -4.22 -9.84
N LEU A 150 -13.51 -5.24 -9.11
CA LEU A 150 -13.55 -6.62 -9.59
C LEU A 150 -14.99 -7.14 -9.61
N HIS A 151 -15.31 -7.84 -10.68
CA HIS A 151 -16.55 -8.59 -10.84
C HIS A 151 -16.18 -10.06 -11.16
N ASP A 152 -16.64 -10.98 -10.32
CA ASP A 152 -16.37 -12.43 -10.46
C ASP A 152 -14.90 -12.77 -10.74
N GLY A 153 -13.99 -12.15 -9.98
CA GLY A 153 -12.56 -12.37 -10.10
C GLY A 153 -11.89 -11.67 -11.30
N VAL A 154 -12.65 -10.97 -12.13
CA VAL A 154 -12.14 -10.23 -13.28
C VAL A 154 -12.03 -8.74 -12.94
N LEU A 155 -10.88 -8.13 -13.26
CA LEU A 155 -10.68 -6.70 -13.10
C LEU A 155 -11.54 -5.93 -14.13
N ALA A 156 -12.57 -5.23 -13.64
CA ALA A 156 -13.44 -4.40 -14.48
C ALA A 156 -12.83 -3.01 -14.73
N GLU A 157 -12.37 -2.35 -13.67
CA GLU A 157 -11.78 -1.01 -13.73
C GLU A 157 -10.68 -0.86 -12.68
N SER A 158 -9.66 -0.03 -12.97
CA SER A 158 -8.61 0.31 -12.01
C SER A 158 -8.18 1.76 -12.16
N HIS A 159 -8.17 2.51 -11.05
CA HIS A 159 -7.83 3.92 -11.04
C HIS A 159 -6.90 4.26 -9.87
N SER A 160 -6.03 5.26 -10.08
CA SER A 160 -5.26 5.91 -9.04
C SER A 160 -5.68 7.37 -8.95
N PHE A 161 -6.28 7.75 -7.84
CA PHE A 161 -6.70 9.11 -7.56
C PHE A 161 -5.64 9.84 -6.74
N ASN A 162 -5.36 11.11 -7.08
CA ASN A 162 -4.46 11.98 -6.31
C ASN A 162 -5.08 12.42 -4.97
N ILE A 163 -5.65 11.47 -4.26
CA ILE A 163 -6.26 11.59 -2.93
C ILE A 163 -5.50 10.68 -1.99
N GLY A 164 -4.67 11.25 -1.11
CA GLY A 164 -3.88 10.51 -0.14
C GLY A 164 -3.75 11.29 1.14
N THR A 165 -3.40 10.61 2.23
CA THR A 165 -3.44 11.20 3.57
C THR A 165 -2.54 12.42 3.74
N LEU A 166 -1.31 12.39 3.22
CA LEU A 166 -0.38 13.53 3.29
C LEU A 166 -0.74 14.62 2.27
N ARG A 167 -1.32 14.23 1.12
CA ARG A 167 -1.82 15.19 0.14
C ARG A 167 -3.02 15.97 0.68
N MET A 168 -3.93 15.30 1.43
CA MET A 168 -5.04 15.95 2.14
C MET A 168 -4.54 16.94 3.20
N LEU A 169 -3.57 16.52 4.02
CA LEU A 169 -2.96 17.37 5.04
C LEU A 169 -2.25 18.61 4.46
N ALA A 170 -1.74 18.50 3.23
CA ALA A 170 -1.13 19.61 2.50
C ALA A 170 -2.16 20.52 1.78
N GLY A 171 -3.47 20.20 1.83
CA GLY A 171 -4.50 20.91 1.09
C GLY A 171 -4.38 20.79 -0.44
N ALA A 172 -3.71 19.74 -0.93
CA ALA A 172 -3.37 19.55 -2.33
C ALA A 172 -4.30 18.55 -3.06
N VAL A 173 -5.44 18.22 -2.47
CA VAL A 173 -6.52 17.45 -3.11
C VAL A 173 -7.53 18.39 -3.73
N THR A 174 -7.79 18.24 -5.02
CA THR A 174 -8.75 19.11 -5.70
C THR A 174 -10.19 18.56 -5.60
N PRO A 175 -11.21 19.43 -5.66
CA PRO A 175 -12.61 18.99 -5.70
C PRO A 175 -12.92 18.10 -6.90
N GLU A 176 -12.28 18.34 -8.06
CA GLU A 176 -12.44 17.58 -9.30
C GLU A 176 -12.01 16.13 -9.10
N GLU A 177 -10.85 15.91 -8.46
CA GLU A 177 -10.30 14.59 -8.16
C GLU A 177 -11.23 13.81 -7.22
N ARG A 178 -11.71 14.48 -6.15
CA ARG A 178 -12.66 13.90 -5.21
C ARG A 178 -13.98 13.52 -5.88
N ASN A 179 -14.53 14.42 -6.69
CA ASN A 179 -15.78 14.19 -7.42
C ASN A 179 -15.63 13.09 -8.47
N ALA A 180 -14.47 12.98 -9.14
CA ALA A 180 -14.19 11.90 -10.07
C ALA A 180 -14.21 10.53 -9.38
N MET A 181 -13.57 10.42 -8.23
CA MET A 181 -13.59 9.19 -7.43
C MET A 181 -15.01 8.81 -7.00
N CYS A 182 -15.78 9.76 -6.46
CA CYS A 182 -17.17 9.50 -6.04
C CYS A 182 -18.04 9.02 -7.21
N ARG A 183 -18.01 9.73 -8.35
CA ARG A 183 -18.81 9.34 -9.55
C ARG A 183 -18.47 7.94 -10.04
N MET A 184 -17.19 7.57 -10.07
CA MET A 184 -16.77 6.22 -10.47
C MET A 184 -17.36 5.16 -9.52
N LEU A 185 -17.22 5.37 -8.22
CA LEU A 185 -17.70 4.43 -7.20
C LEU A 185 -19.22 4.32 -7.18
N GLU A 186 -19.95 5.43 -7.30
CA GLU A 186 -21.41 5.46 -7.37
C GLU A 186 -21.91 4.70 -8.59
N LYS A 187 -21.34 4.97 -9.78
CA LYS A 187 -21.64 4.25 -11.01
C LYS A 187 -21.43 2.74 -10.83
N TYR A 188 -20.30 2.33 -10.28
CA TYR A 188 -20.01 0.92 -10.05
C TYR A 188 -20.98 0.29 -9.04
N SER A 189 -21.35 1.02 -7.99
CA SER A 189 -22.34 0.56 -7.00
C SER A 189 -23.73 0.35 -7.59
N GLU A 190 -24.12 1.14 -8.59
CA GLU A 190 -25.39 1.00 -9.32
C GLU A 190 -25.36 -0.21 -10.26
N GLU A 191 -24.25 -0.41 -10.97
CA GLU A 191 -24.07 -1.53 -11.91
C GLU A 191 -23.87 -2.87 -11.18
N PHE A 192 -23.15 -2.86 -10.06
CA PHE A 192 -22.79 -4.04 -9.27
C PHE A 192 -23.22 -3.89 -7.79
N PRO A 193 -24.50 -4.01 -7.49
CA PRO A 193 -24.99 -3.87 -6.12
C PRO A 193 -24.39 -4.95 -5.20
N GLY A 194 -24.22 -4.62 -3.92
CA GLY A 194 -23.62 -5.52 -2.92
C GLY A 194 -22.11 -5.64 -3.00
N THR A 195 -21.44 -4.71 -3.68
CA THR A 195 -19.98 -4.62 -3.72
C THR A 195 -19.38 -4.57 -2.31
N LYS A 196 -18.38 -5.40 -2.04
CA LYS A 196 -17.64 -5.43 -0.78
C LYS A 196 -16.32 -4.70 -0.91
N ILE A 197 -15.90 -3.96 0.14
CA ILE A 197 -14.62 -3.28 0.17
C ILE A 197 -13.55 -4.21 0.74
N ILE A 198 -12.41 -4.30 0.07
CA ILE A 198 -11.18 -4.89 0.58
C ILE A 198 -10.16 -3.76 0.77
N GLY A 199 -9.90 -3.43 2.03
CA GLY A 199 -8.96 -2.36 2.38
C GLY A 199 -7.54 -2.88 2.57
N SER A 200 -6.56 -2.23 1.95
CA SER A 200 -5.16 -2.58 2.08
C SER A 200 -4.30 -1.43 2.62
N GLY A 201 -3.07 -1.77 2.92
CA GLY A 201 -2.06 -0.81 3.36
C GLY A 201 -2.03 -0.54 4.87
N GLY A 202 -1.08 0.32 5.24
CA GLY A 202 -0.78 0.53 6.65
C GLY A 202 -1.82 1.36 7.41
N ASN A 203 -2.64 2.14 6.71
CA ASN A 203 -3.63 3.01 7.32
C ASN A 203 -4.84 2.20 7.77
N ILE A 204 -5.47 1.41 6.89
CA ILE A 204 -6.62 0.58 7.27
C ILE A 204 -6.23 -0.47 8.31
N ASN A 205 -5.05 -1.08 8.18
CA ASN A 205 -4.54 -2.01 9.19
C ASN A 205 -4.39 -1.36 10.58
N ARG A 206 -4.08 -0.06 10.65
CA ARG A 206 -4.02 0.66 11.93
C ARG A 206 -5.40 0.97 12.45
N LEU A 207 -6.32 1.43 11.61
CA LEU A 207 -7.73 1.67 11.97
C LEU A 207 -8.37 0.38 12.49
N PHE A 208 -8.20 -0.74 11.80
CA PHE A 208 -8.69 -2.05 12.22
C PHE A 208 -8.18 -2.45 13.62
N ARG A 209 -6.88 -2.26 13.91
CA ARG A 209 -6.33 -2.55 15.24
C ARG A 209 -6.88 -1.63 16.33
N LEU A 210 -7.12 -0.36 16.01
CA LEU A 210 -7.71 0.59 16.94
C LEU A 210 -9.17 0.26 17.25
N ALA A 211 -9.90 -0.27 16.29
CA ALA A 211 -11.29 -0.70 16.44
C ALA A 211 -11.48 -1.90 17.39
N LYS A 212 -10.38 -2.63 17.72
CA LYS A 212 -10.37 -3.75 18.68
C LYS A 212 -11.48 -4.78 18.42
N ILE A 213 -11.70 -5.13 17.15
CA ILE A 213 -12.70 -6.13 16.74
C ILE A 213 -12.40 -7.45 17.44
N LYS A 214 -13.41 -8.04 18.07
CA LYS A 214 -13.31 -9.34 18.76
C LYS A 214 -13.47 -10.49 17.77
N GLY A 215 -12.79 -11.61 18.06
CA GLY A 215 -12.82 -12.83 17.23
C GLY A 215 -11.83 -12.79 16.07
N ASP A 216 -11.91 -13.80 15.21
CA ASP A 216 -10.99 -14.01 14.08
C ASP A 216 -11.41 -13.26 12.81
N SER A 217 -12.53 -12.54 12.85
CA SER A 217 -13.01 -11.76 11.72
C SER A 217 -12.04 -10.66 11.33
N ARG A 218 -11.70 -10.59 10.06
CA ARG A 218 -10.90 -9.52 9.46
C ARG A 218 -11.80 -8.43 8.84
N SER A 219 -13.05 -8.34 9.26
CA SER A 219 -14.02 -7.32 8.82
C SER A 219 -14.09 -6.16 9.80
N LEU A 220 -13.97 -4.94 9.30
CA LEU A 220 -14.16 -3.68 10.02
C LEU A 220 -15.53 -3.10 9.67
N PRO A 221 -16.52 -3.13 10.57
CA PRO A 221 -17.80 -2.49 10.32
C PRO A 221 -17.64 -0.98 10.11
N VAL A 222 -18.29 -0.44 9.09
CA VAL A 222 -18.25 1.01 8.78
C VAL A 222 -18.84 1.82 9.94
N ALA A 223 -19.83 1.29 10.67
CA ALA A 223 -20.35 1.92 11.88
C ALA A 223 -19.26 2.08 12.96
N THR A 224 -18.44 1.04 13.17
CA THR A 224 -17.31 1.09 14.11
C THR A 224 -16.22 2.07 13.63
N LEU A 225 -15.96 2.13 12.33
CA LEU A 225 -15.03 3.11 11.76
C LEU A 225 -15.53 4.55 11.95
N LYS A 226 -16.85 4.80 11.80
CA LYS A 226 -17.48 6.10 12.07
C LYS A 226 -17.35 6.51 13.55
N GLN A 227 -17.56 5.58 14.47
CA GLN A 227 -17.38 5.82 15.91
C GLN A 227 -15.92 6.16 16.23
N LEU A 228 -14.99 5.36 15.73
CA LEU A 228 -13.55 5.60 15.92
C LEU A 228 -13.11 6.95 15.33
N TYR A 229 -13.63 7.32 14.17
CA TYR A 229 -13.38 8.64 13.58
C TYR A 229 -13.91 9.77 14.49
N ALA A 230 -15.13 9.64 15.00
CA ALA A 230 -15.71 10.64 15.90
C ALA A 230 -14.94 10.78 17.21
N GLU A 231 -14.33 9.71 17.72
CA GLU A 231 -13.46 9.74 18.91
C GLU A 231 -12.11 10.41 18.60
N LEU A 232 -11.52 10.13 17.43
CA LEU A 232 -10.18 10.61 17.06
C LEU A 232 -10.18 12.06 16.54
N ALA A 233 -11.23 12.47 15.80
CA ALA A 233 -11.25 13.74 15.07
C ALA A 233 -11.11 14.98 15.98
N PRO A 234 -11.76 15.08 17.18
CA PRO A 234 -11.62 16.24 18.04
C PRO A 234 -10.28 16.33 18.79
N LEU A 235 -9.50 15.25 18.81
CA LEU A 235 -8.25 15.20 19.58
C LEU A 235 -7.10 15.89 18.85
N SER A 236 -6.22 16.52 19.61
CA SER A 236 -4.94 17.02 19.12
C SER A 236 -4.02 15.86 18.69
N LEU A 237 -2.91 16.19 18.03
CA LEU A 237 -1.91 15.21 17.62
C LEU A 237 -1.32 14.48 18.84
N GLU A 238 -0.99 15.24 19.88
CA GLU A 238 -0.42 14.75 21.14
C GLU A 238 -1.40 13.81 21.86
N GLU A 239 -2.67 14.19 21.96
CA GLU A 239 -3.72 13.38 22.57
C GLU A 239 -3.92 12.05 21.81
N ARG A 240 -3.91 12.07 20.46
CA ARG A 240 -3.96 10.83 19.66
C ARG A 240 -2.76 9.93 19.91
N MET A 241 -1.56 10.51 20.05
CA MET A 241 -0.34 9.75 20.34
C MET A 241 -0.43 9.13 21.74
N GLU A 242 -0.90 9.85 22.73
CA GLU A 242 -0.97 9.40 24.11
C GLU A 242 -2.08 8.37 24.35
N GLN A 243 -3.34 8.69 23.96
CA GLN A 243 -4.51 7.86 24.23
C GLN A 243 -4.57 6.60 23.38
N PHE A 244 -4.21 6.71 22.08
CA PHE A 244 -4.29 5.61 21.12
C PHE A 244 -2.95 4.94 20.82
N LYS A 245 -1.88 5.36 21.53
CA LYS A 245 -0.50 4.83 21.35
C LYS A 245 -0.08 4.87 19.88
N LEU A 246 -0.41 5.97 19.20
CA LEU A 246 -0.02 6.22 17.84
C LEU A 246 1.40 6.80 17.78
N LYS A 247 2.18 6.38 16.79
CA LYS A 247 3.46 7.07 16.48
C LYS A 247 3.14 8.39 15.76
N ASP A 248 4.05 9.36 15.84
CA ASP A 248 3.93 10.67 15.18
C ASP A 248 3.53 10.54 13.69
N ASP A 249 4.22 9.67 12.95
CA ASP A 249 3.96 9.43 11.52
C ASP A 249 2.63 8.70 11.22
N ARG A 250 1.83 8.43 12.25
CA ARG A 250 0.50 7.80 12.17
C ARG A 250 -0.60 8.66 12.74
N ALA A 251 -0.32 9.45 13.76
CA ALA A 251 -1.31 10.22 14.47
C ALA A 251 -1.93 11.35 13.62
N ASP A 252 -1.17 11.93 12.70
CA ASP A 252 -1.68 12.96 11.78
C ASP A 252 -2.42 12.38 10.57
N VAL A 253 -1.97 11.22 10.04
CA VAL A 253 -2.57 10.61 8.83
C VAL A 253 -3.78 9.73 9.12
N ILE A 254 -4.07 9.41 10.38
CA ILE A 254 -5.16 8.48 10.73
C ILE A 254 -6.54 9.06 10.40
N ILE A 255 -6.73 10.38 10.61
CA ILE A 255 -7.98 11.06 10.31
C ILE A 255 -8.24 11.11 8.80
N PRO A 256 -7.33 11.66 7.95
CA PRO A 256 -7.53 11.62 6.52
C PRO A 256 -7.74 10.20 5.98
N ALA A 257 -7.07 9.20 6.56
CA ALA A 257 -7.29 7.81 6.15
C ALA A 257 -8.71 7.32 6.44
N ALA A 258 -9.22 7.60 7.65
CA ALA A 258 -10.61 7.26 8.00
C ALA A 258 -11.61 7.97 7.10
N GLU A 259 -11.40 9.26 6.79
CA GLU A 259 -12.25 10.03 5.89
C GLU A 259 -12.32 9.43 4.49
N ILE A 260 -11.18 9.03 3.92
CA ILE A 260 -11.14 8.40 2.58
C ILE A 260 -11.92 7.07 2.61
N PHE A 261 -11.68 6.20 3.60
CA PHE A 261 -12.39 4.92 3.68
C PHE A 261 -13.89 5.11 3.91
N LEU A 262 -14.30 6.09 4.72
CA LEU A 262 -15.71 6.42 4.94
C LEU A 262 -16.37 6.96 3.67
N LEU A 263 -15.65 7.79 2.90
CA LEU A 263 -16.12 8.29 1.61
C LEU A 263 -16.35 7.15 0.63
N VAL A 264 -15.37 6.25 0.47
CA VAL A 264 -15.47 5.07 -0.40
C VAL A 264 -16.62 4.17 0.04
N ALA A 265 -16.74 3.88 1.35
CA ALA A 265 -17.82 3.05 1.87
C ALA A 265 -19.21 3.66 1.65
N SER A 266 -19.33 4.98 1.77
CA SER A 266 -20.57 5.70 1.49
C SER A 266 -20.94 5.64 0.01
N SER A 267 -20.01 5.90 -0.91
CA SER A 267 -20.25 5.87 -2.34
C SER A 267 -20.61 4.45 -2.86
N LEU A 268 -20.00 3.42 -2.28
CA LEU A 268 -20.31 2.01 -2.60
C LEU A 268 -21.48 1.42 -1.80
N LYS A 269 -22.05 2.17 -0.85
CA LYS A 269 -23.12 1.70 0.06
C LYS A 269 -22.73 0.43 0.84
N CYS A 270 -21.46 0.34 1.24
CA CYS A 270 -20.93 -0.80 1.97
C CYS A 270 -21.05 -0.62 3.48
N GLU A 271 -21.33 -1.71 4.18
CA GLU A 271 -21.43 -1.74 5.65
C GLU A 271 -20.16 -2.25 6.34
N ASP A 272 -19.29 -2.95 5.59
CA ASP A 272 -18.09 -3.59 6.09
C ASP A 272 -16.89 -3.41 5.16
N ILE A 273 -15.69 -3.37 5.76
CA ILE A 273 -14.40 -3.33 5.06
C ILE A 273 -13.60 -4.55 5.47
N LEU A 274 -13.29 -5.43 4.53
CA LEU A 274 -12.37 -6.55 4.76
C LEU A 274 -10.93 -6.05 4.82
N VAL A 275 -10.13 -6.54 5.78
CA VAL A 275 -8.75 -6.08 6.02
C VAL A 275 -7.78 -7.26 6.03
N PRO A 276 -7.36 -7.81 4.90
CA PRO A 276 -6.58 -9.05 4.80
C PRO A 276 -5.12 -8.93 5.27
N ASN A 277 -4.62 -7.73 5.57
CA ASN A 277 -3.23 -7.44 5.96
C ASN A 277 -2.19 -7.72 4.86
N ILE A 278 -2.56 -7.46 3.63
CA ILE A 278 -1.68 -7.52 2.46
C ILE A 278 -1.13 -6.12 2.16
N SER A 279 0.06 -6.04 1.59
CA SER A 279 0.69 -4.77 1.19
C SER A 279 1.33 -4.89 -0.20
N LEU A 280 1.62 -3.75 -0.83
CA LEU A 280 2.35 -3.70 -2.11
C LEU A 280 3.67 -4.48 -2.07
N ALA A 281 4.41 -4.43 -0.96
CA ALA A 281 5.65 -5.20 -0.82
C ALA A 281 5.40 -6.72 -0.85
N ASP A 282 4.29 -7.21 -0.29
CA ASP A 282 3.89 -8.62 -0.40
C ASP A 282 3.60 -8.97 -1.86
N SER A 283 2.81 -8.15 -2.56
CA SER A 283 2.46 -8.35 -3.97
C SER A 283 3.68 -8.38 -4.89
N ILE A 284 4.67 -7.51 -4.65
CA ILE A 284 5.92 -7.48 -5.42
C ILE A 284 6.71 -8.77 -5.21
N VAL A 285 6.89 -9.21 -3.96
CA VAL A 285 7.66 -10.44 -3.65
C VAL A 285 7.00 -11.67 -4.27
N ASP A 286 5.68 -11.79 -4.09
CA ASP A 286 4.92 -12.93 -4.59
C ASP A 286 4.88 -12.93 -6.14
N GLY A 287 4.84 -11.75 -6.77
CA GLY A 287 4.97 -11.59 -8.22
C GLY A 287 6.31 -12.08 -8.76
N ILE A 288 7.43 -11.66 -8.15
CA ILE A 288 8.78 -12.12 -8.54
C ILE A 288 8.89 -13.64 -8.41
N TYR A 289 8.36 -14.22 -7.33
CA TYR A 289 8.39 -15.67 -7.13
C TYR A 289 7.68 -16.41 -8.27
N ARG A 290 6.50 -15.96 -8.69
CA ARG A 290 5.74 -16.55 -9.81
C ARG A 290 6.51 -16.46 -11.13
N ASP A 291 7.10 -15.29 -11.42
CA ASP A 291 7.86 -15.09 -12.66
C ASP A 291 9.07 -16.03 -12.73
N VAL A 292 9.75 -16.25 -11.59
CA VAL A 292 10.87 -17.18 -11.50
C VAL A 292 10.41 -18.64 -11.72
N GLN A 293 9.31 -19.05 -11.09
CA GLN A 293 8.73 -20.39 -11.25
C GLN A 293 8.26 -20.64 -12.69
N GLY A 294 7.56 -19.69 -13.30
CA GLY A 294 7.11 -19.78 -14.69
C GLY A 294 8.27 -19.90 -15.68
N ASN A 295 9.39 -19.20 -15.42
CA ASN A 295 10.60 -19.31 -16.25
C ASN A 295 11.35 -20.63 -16.06
N MET A 296 11.26 -21.29 -14.90
CA MET A 296 11.81 -22.63 -14.66
C MET A 296 11.00 -23.69 -15.40
N ALA A 297 9.67 -23.68 -15.24
CA ALA A 297 8.78 -24.63 -15.93
C ALA A 297 8.94 -24.58 -17.46
N SER A 298 9.08 -23.39 -18.05
CA SER A 298 9.26 -23.23 -19.49
C SER A 298 10.62 -23.69 -20.04
N LYS A 299 11.62 -23.96 -19.19
CA LYS A 299 12.91 -24.53 -19.56
C LYS A 299 12.89 -26.05 -19.53
N ASP A 300 12.20 -26.63 -18.53
CA ASP A 300 12.06 -28.08 -18.40
C ASP A 300 11.19 -28.67 -19.53
N ASP A 301 10.25 -27.90 -20.09
CA ASP A 301 9.45 -28.31 -21.26
C ASP A 301 10.23 -28.27 -22.60
N LYS A 302 11.49 -27.81 -22.63
CA LYS A 302 12.31 -27.65 -23.83
C LYS A 302 13.54 -28.58 -23.86
N GLU A 303 13.78 -29.35 -22.81
CA GLU A 303 14.76 -30.42 -22.74
C GLU A 303 14.07 -31.79 -22.88
#